data_8fe2bf3a82eb40f3edfa5195899b5c22
#
_entry.id   8fe2bf3a82eb40f3edfa5195899b5c22
#
_cell.length_a   1.000
_cell.length_b   1.000
_cell.length_c   1.000
_cell.angle_alpha   90.00
_cell.angle_beta   90.00
_cell.angle_gamma   90.00
#
_symmetry.space_group_name_H-M   'P 1'
#
loop_
_entity.id
_entity.type
_entity.pdbx_description
1 polymer ?
#
loop_
_entity_poly.entity_id
_entity_poly.type
_entity_poly.pdbx_seq_one_letter_code
_entity_poly.pdbx_strand_id
1 'polypeptide(L)'
;MKCRGNSVLDIARGRSVSKYLLKHHYKPLLPKAITLKKKQGGFAPMPLFFRDRARRAFFKEFILASGIMDNYLRRDAVKKFLTDYEQVAEKEGGWFWHRQNKALQYFNLLTLVVWWEEFVEGHEVKF
;
A
#
# COMPACT_ATOMS: atom_id res chain seq x y z
N MET A 1 1.28 -5.60 38.32
CA MET A 1 1.46 -6.33 37.04
C MET A 1 2.34 -5.49 36.14
N LYS A 2 3.62 -5.86 35.92
CA LYS A 2 4.52 -5.06 35.05
C LYS A 2 4.14 -5.31 33.60
N CYS A 3 3.53 -4.33 32.94
CA CYS A 3 3.51 -4.30 31.48
C CYS A 3 4.96 -4.16 31.01
N ARG A 4 5.56 -5.22 30.46
CA ARG A 4 6.83 -5.11 29.77
C ARG A 4 6.63 -4.16 28.61
N GLY A 5 7.34 -3.02 28.65
CA GLY A 5 7.35 -2.06 27.56
C GLY A 5 7.80 -2.76 26.29
N ASN A 6 7.08 -2.52 25.20
CA ASN A 6 7.47 -2.99 23.88
C ASN A 6 8.69 -2.21 23.41
N SER A 7 9.89 -2.70 23.73
CA SER A 7 11.08 -2.17 23.08
C SER A 7 11.09 -2.60 21.60
N VAL A 8 11.77 -1.85 20.75
CA VAL A 8 11.96 -2.21 19.33
C VAL A 8 12.58 -3.62 19.22
N LEU A 9 13.47 -3.98 20.15
CA LEU A 9 14.10 -5.31 20.24
C LEU A 9 13.10 -6.42 20.61
N ASP A 10 12.13 -6.14 21.48
CA ASP A 10 11.08 -7.13 21.83
C ASP A 10 10.13 -7.36 20.66
N ILE A 11 9.84 -6.33 19.88
CA ILE A 11 9.05 -6.43 18.64
C ILE A 11 9.81 -7.27 17.61
N ALA A 12 11.07 -6.97 17.37
CA ALA A 12 11.93 -7.68 16.42
C ALA A 12 12.10 -9.17 16.77
N ARG A 13 12.17 -9.49 18.08
CA ARG A 13 12.28 -10.87 18.59
C ARG A 13 10.95 -11.60 18.73
N GLY A 14 9.84 -10.99 18.30
CA GLY A 14 8.50 -11.58 18.40
C GLY A 14 8.01 -11.78 19.84
N ARG A 15 8.62 -11.10 20.82
CA ARG A 15 8.27 -11.19 22.25
C ARG A 15 7.19 -10.22 22.68
N SER A 16 6.78 -9.29 21.80
CA SER A 16 5.73 -8.35 22.10
C SER A 16 4.35 -8.94 21.83
N VAL A 17 3.43 -8.75 22.76
CA VAL A 17 2.03 -9.12 22.58
C VAL A 17 1.26 -7.87 22.20
N SER A 18 0.90 -7.73 20.92
CA SER A 18 0.05 -6.63 20.47
C SER A 18 -1.34 -6.74 21.09
N LYS A 19 -1.91 -5.59 21.52
CA LYS A 19 -3.24 -5.51 22.14
C LYS A 19 -3.38 -6.38 23.40
N TYR A 20 -2.35 -6.42 24.26
CA TYR A 20 -2.30 -7.28 25.43
C TYR A 20 -3.54 -7.12 26.34
N LEU A 21 -3.90 -5.90 26.72
CA LEU A 21 -5.05 -5.65 27.61
C LEU A 21 -6.36 -6.18 27.00
N LEU A 22 -6.57 -5.95 25.71
CA LEU A 22 -7.75 -6.45 25.01
C LEU A 22 -7.78 -7.98 25.02
N LYS A 23 -6.67 -8.60 24.63
CA LYS A 23 -6.56 -10.06 24.61
C LYS A 23 -6.72 -10.68 26.00
N HIS A 24 -6.15 -10.05 27.03
CA HIS A 24 -6.25 -10.53 28.40
C HIS A 24 -7.68 -10.46 28.93
N HIS A 25 -8.37 -9.33 28.68
CA HIS A 25 -9.75 -9.13 29.13
C HIS A 25 -10.73 -10.09 28.44
N TYR A 26 -10.60 -10.26 27.12
CA TYR A 26 -11.52 -11.11 26.35
C TYR A 26 -11.10 -12.57 26.23
N LYS A 27 -9.96 -12.97 26.81
CA LYS A 27 -9.48 -14.35 26.78
C LYS A 27 -10.50 -15.38 27.25
N PRO A 28 -11.29 -15.17 28.32
CA PRO A 28 -12.30 -16.13 28.74
C PRO A 28 -13.53 -16.19 27.81
N LEU A 29 -13.76 -15.14 27.02
CA LEU A 29 -14.96 -14.99 26.18
C LEU A 29 -14.71 -15.42 24.72
N LEU A 30 -13.45 -15.54 24.31
CA LEU A 30 -13.09 -15.83 22.92
C LEU A 30 -12.43 -17.21 22.78
N PRO A 31 -12.72 -17.93 21.68
CA PRO A 31 -12.03 -19.19 21.36
C PRO A 31 -10.50 -19.02 21.33
N LYS A 32 -9.77 -20.05 21.79
CA LYS A 32 -8.30 -20.07 21.78
C LYS A 32 -7.71 -19.79 20.40
N ALA A 33 -8.34 -20.27 19.34
CA ALA A 33 -7.93 -20.02 17.96
C ALA A 33 -7.85 -18.51 17.61
N ILE A 34 -8.71 -17.67 18.21
CA ILE A 34 -8.71 -16.22 18.01
C ILE A 34 -7.68 -15.54 18.92
N THR A 35 -7.64 -15.92 20.20
CA THR A 35 -6.76 -15.27 21.19
C THR A 35 -5.29 -15.55 20.96
N LEU A 36 -4.94 -16.73 20.45
CA LEU A 36 -3.57 -17.15 20.16
C LEU A 36 -3.13 -16.84 18.73
N LYS A 37 -4.05 -16.43 17.85
CA LYS A 37 -3.70 -16.10 16.48
C LYS A 37 -2.67 -14.98 16.43
N LYS A 38 -1.55 -15.22 15.74
CA LYS A 38 -0.57 -14.17 15.44
C LYS A 38 -1.25 -13.11 14.57
N LYS A 39 -0.90 -11.84 14.81
CA LYS A 39 -1.37 -10.73 13.98
C LYS A 39 -0.98 -11.01 12.52
N GLN A 40 -1.95 -11.28 11.69
CA GLN A 40 -1.77 -11.24 10.25
C GLN A 40 -1.98 -9.78 9.84
N GLY A 41 -0.89 -9.11 9.45
CA GLY A 41 -0.99 -7.81 8.82
C GLY A 41 -1.72 -7.99 7.49
N GLY A 42 -2.89 -7.37 7.34
CA GLY A 42 -3.51 -7.25 6.03
C GLY A 42 -2.73 -6.22 5.22
N PHE A 43 -2.03 -6.68 4.19
CA PHE A 43 -1.56 -5.78 3.15
C PHE A 43 -2.66 -5.71 2.10
N ALA A 44 -3.02 -4.49 1.70
CA ALA A 44 -3.85 -4.32 0.53
C ALA A 44 -3.15 -5.00 -0.67
N PRO A 45 -3.84 -5.80 -1.48
CA PRO A 45 -3.23 -6.56 -2.57
C PRO A 45 -2.90 -5.68 -3.78
N MET A 46 -2.14 -4.59 -3.57
CA MET A 46 -1.81 -3.58 -4.59
C MET A 46 -1.16 -4.19 -5.84
N PRO A 47 -0.22 -5.16 -5.75
CA PRO A 47 0.32 -5.79 -6.95
C PRO A 47 -0.73 -6.53 -7.79
N LEU A 48 -1.77 -7.09 -7.16
CA LEU A 48 -2.86 -7.76 -7.88
C LEU A 48 -3.76 -6.75 -8.58
N PHE A 49 -4.01 -5.61 -7.94
CA PHE A 49 -4.82 -4.53 -8.52
C PHE A 49 -4.18 -3.99 -9.81
N PHE A 50 -2.86 -3.86 -9.85
CA PHE A 50 -2.10 -3.40 -11.01
C PHE A 50 -1.53 -4.53 -11.88
N ARG A 51 -2.05 -5.76 -11.80
CA ARG A 51 -1.55 -6.88 -12.59
C ARG A 51 -1.94 -6.77 -14.06
N ASP A 52 -3.12 -6.25 -14.34
CA ASP A 52 -3.64 -6.11 -15.70
C ASP A 52 -2.88 -5.05 -16.50
N ARG A 53 -2.39 -5.43 -17.69
CA ARG A 53 -1.57 -4.56 -18.55
C ARG A 53 -2.38 -3.42 -19.17
N ALA A 54 -3.60 -3.70 -19.60
CA ALA A 54 -4.46 -2.68 -20.22
C ALA A 54 -4.84 -1.62 -19.19
N ARG A 55 -5.16 -2.04 -17.97
CA ARG A 55 -5.45 -1.14 -16.86
C ARG A 55 -4.24 -0.27 -16.49
N ARG A 56 -3.03 -0.83 -16.47
CA ARG A 56 -1.82 -0.02 -16.23
C ARG A 56 -1.58 1.01 -17.33
N ALA A 57 -1.79 0.62 -18.59
CA ALA A 57 -1.64 1.54 -19.73
C ALA A 57 -2.63 2.70 -19.61
N PHE A 58 -3.89 2.41 -19.33
CA PHE A 58 -4.93 3.42 -19.09
C PHE A 58 -4.56 4.38 -17.95
N PHE A 59 -4.18 3.86 -16.79
CA PHE A 59 -3.77 4.71 -15.65
C PHE A 59 -2.51 5.53 -15.94
N LYS A 60 -1.57 4.99 -16.70
CA LYS A 60 -0.37 5.71 -17.13
C LYS A 60 -0.73 6.91 -18.00
N GLU A 61 -1.59 6.73 -18.98
CA GLU A 61 -2.08 7.82 -19.84
C GLU A 61 -2.82 8.86 -19.01
N PHE A 62 -3.74 8.44 -18.15
CA PHE A 62 -4.49 9.31 -17.26
C PHE A 62 -3.55 10.14 -16.36
N ILE A 63 -2.57 9.52 -15.70
CA ILE A 63 -1.60 10.21 -14.86
C ILE A 63 -0.82 11.27 -15.67
N LEU A 64 -0.33 10.90 -16.86
CA LEU A 64 0.51 11.79 -17.67
C LEU A 64 -0.25 12.91 -18.37
N ALA A 65 -1.57 12.78 -18.53
CA ALA A 65 -2.43 13.80 -19.11
C ALA A 65 -2.86 14.88 -18.10
N SER A 66 -2.75 14.59 -16.80
CA SER A 66 -3.21 15.49 -15.74
C SER A 66 -2.41 16.80 -15.67
N GLY A 67 -3.11 17.91 -15.41
CA GLY A 67 -2.54 19.24 -15.22
C GLY A 67 -1.58 19.35 -14.03
N ILE A 68 -1.65 18.45 -13.05
CA ILE A 68 -0.71 18.39 -11.92
C ILE A 68 0.75 18.17 -12.40
N MET A 69 0.94 17.53 -13.58
CA MET A 69 2.26 17.27 -14.15
C MET A 69 2.99 18.55 -14.57
N ASP A 70 2.25 19.58 -14.92
CA ASP A 70 2.83 20.82 -15.43
C ASP A 70 3.16 21.79 -14.28
N ASN A 71 2.47 21.65 -13.15
CA ASN A 71 2.56 22.59 -12.04
C ASN A 71 3.37 22.10 -10.83
N TYR A 72 3.29 20.80 -10.50
CA TYR A 72 3.79 20.29 -9.22
C TYR A 72 4.65 19.03 -9.32
N LEU A 73 4.53 18.26 -10.39
CA LEU A 73 5.27 17.01 -10.54
C LEU A 73 6.23 17.09 -11.73
N ARG A 74 7.41 16.54 -11.54
CA ARG A 74 8.38 16.42 -12.63
C ARG A 74 7.97 15.29 -13.57
N ARG A 75 7.50 15.65 -14.75
CA ARG A 75 6.99 14.73 -15.79
C ARG A 75 8.02 13.63 -16.16
N ASP A 76 9.29 13.98 -16.25
CA ASP A 76 10.39 13.06 -16.53
C ASP A 76 10.55 12.00 -15.44
N ALA A 77 10.52 12.41 -14.18
CA ALA A 77 10.62 11.52 -13.03
C ALA A 77 9.41 10.57 -12.93
N VAL A 78 8.20 11.10 -13.18
CA VAL A 78 6.97 10.30 -13.18
C VAL A 78 7.00 9.28 -14.34
N LYS A 79 7.37 9.68 -15.56
CA LYS A 79 7.52 8.76 -16.69
C LYS A 79 8.51 7.64 -16.39
N LYS A 80 9.66 7.98 -15.83
CA LYS A 80 10.67 6.99 -15.42
C LYS A 80 10.10 6.01 -14.39
N PHE A 81 9.46 6.53 -13.34
CA PHE A 81 8.84 5.69 -12.30
C PHE A 81 7.81 4.72 -12.88
N LEU A 82 6.91 5.19 -13.75
CA LEU A 82 5.88 4.36 -14.38
C LEU A 82 6.50 3.26 -15.27
N THR A 83 7.56 3.60 -16.02
CA THR A 83 8.29 2.61 -16.83
C THR A 83 9.03 1.58 -15.97
N ASP A 84 9.70 2.02 -14.90
CA ASP A 84 10.34 1.11 -13.94
C ASP A 84 9.32 0.18 -13.27
N TYR A 85 8.11 0.69 -12.99
CA TYR A 85 7.04 -0.11 -12.43
C TYR A 85 6.56 -1.20 -13.40
N GLU A 86 6.41 -0.91 -14.68
CA GLU A 86 6.04 -1.91 -15.70
C GLU A 86 7.00 -3.10 -15.71
N GLN A 87 8.31 -2.83 -15.64
CA GLN A 87 9.32 -3.89 -15.55
C GLN A 87 9.18 -4.74 -14.28
N VAL A 88 8.84 -4.12 -13.14
CA VAL A 88 8.63 -4.83 -11.88
C VAL A 88 7.34 -5.65 -11.90
N ALA A 89 6.28 -5.12 -12.53
CA ALA A 89 4.98 -5.78 -12.63
C ALA A 89 4.99 -7.01 -13.55
N GLU A 90 5.83 -6.99 -14.58
CA GLU A 90 5.96 -8.08 -15.58
C GLU A 90 6.93 -9.19 -15.14
N LYS A 91 7.86 -8.90 -14.23
CA LYS A 91 8.78 -9.92 -13.72
C LYS A 91 8.03 -10.94 -12.83
N GLU A 92 8.10 -12.19 -13.22
CA GLU A 92 7.73 -13.30 -12.35
C GLU A 92 8.83 -13.50 -11.29
N GLY A 93 8.43 -13.59 -10.04
CA GLY A 93 9.37 -13.73 -8.93
C GLY A 93 9.85 -12.38 -8.36
N GLY A 94 10.92 -12.42 -7.60
CA GLY A 94 11.47 -11.26 -6.90
C GLY A 94 10.94 -11.09 -5.49
N TRP A 95 11.54 -10.14 -4.78
CA TRP A 95 11.21 -9.93 -3.38
C TRP A 95 9.84 -9.27 -3.22
N PHE A 96 8.95 -9.94 -2.49
CA PHE A 96 7.55 -9.53 -2.29
C PHE A 96 7.42 -8.06 -1.86
N TRP A 97 8.23 -7.61 -0.91
CA TRP A 97 8.17 -6.24 -0.39
C TRP A 97 8.54 -5.18 -1.42
N HIS A 98 9.44 -5.48 -2.36
CA HIS A 98 9.78 -4.56 -3.42
C HIS A 98 8.59 -4.32 -4.35
N ARG A 99 7.91 -5.40 -4.76
CA ARG A 99 6.71 -5.32 -5.60
C ARG A 99 5.57 -4.60 -4.87
N GLN A 100 5.36 -4.94 -3.59
CA GLN A 100 4.34 -4.31 -2.75
C GLN A 100 4.58 -2.81 -2.60
N ASN A 101 5.81 -2.38 -2.30
CA ASN A 101 6.15 -0.98 -2.13
C ASN A 101 6.01 -0.18 -3.43
N LYS A 102 6.45 -0.75 -4.55
CA LYS A 102 6.31 -0.10 -5.86
C LYS A 102 4.84 0.04 -6.27
N ALA A 103 4.02 -0.99 -6.04
CA ALA A 103 2.59 -0.93 -6.30
C ALA A 103 1.88 0.09 -5.40
N LEU A 104 2.29 0.21 -4.14
CA LEU A 104 1.76 1.22 -3.22
C LEU A 104 2.14 2.64 -3.66
N GLN A 105 3.38 2.86 -4.12
CA GLN A 105 3.80 4.16 -4.67
C GLN A 105 2.98 4.52 -5.91
N TYR A 106 2.74 3.55 -6.80
CA TYR A 106 1.88 3.74 -7.97
C TYR A 106 0.46 4.14 -7.57
N PHE A 107 -0.11 3.42 -6.60
CA PHE A 107 -1.44 3.72 -6.07
C PHE A 107 -1.53 5.12 -5.46
N ASN A 108 -0.53 5.54 -4.68
CA ASN A 108 -0.48 6.87 -4.09
C ASN A 108 -0.41 7.96 -5.16
N LEU A 109 0.39 7.75 -6.21
CA LEU A 109 0.46 8.68 -7.34
C LEU A 109 -0.88 8.78 -8.07
N LEU A 110 -1.53 7.65 -8.37
CA LEU A 110 -2.84 7.61 -9.00
C LEU A 110 -3.89 8.34 -8.14
N THR A 111 -3.91 8.07 -6.84
CA THR A 111 -4.84 8.71 -5.90
C THR A 111 -4.62 10.23 -5.85
N LEU A 112 -3.37 10.70 -5.87
CA LEU A 112 -3.06 12.12 -5.92
C LEU A 112 -3.59 12.77 -7.20
N VAL A 113 -3.42 12.11 -8.34
CA VAL A 113 -3.89 12.61 -9.63
C VAL A 113 -5.43 12.65 -9.67
N VAL A 114 -6.10 11.58 -9.23
CA VAL A 114 -7.58 11.56 -9.14
C VAL A 114 -8.08 12.69 -8.24
N TRP A 115 -7.47 12.86 -7.08
CA TRP A 115 -7.83 13.95 -6.17
C TRP A 115 -7.65 15.32 -6.83
N TRP A 116 -6.54 15.53 -7.57
CA TRP A 116 -6.28 16.77 -8.30
C TRP A 116 -7.36 17.05 -9.34
N GLU A 117 -7.68 16.08 -10.19
CA GLU A 117 -8.70 16.22 -11.23
C GLU A 117 -10.08 16.54 -10.65
N GLU A 118 -10.49 15.85 -9.58
CA GLU A 118 -11.82 16.07 -8.98
C GLU A 118 -11.93 17.36 -8.17
N PHE A 119 -10.93 17.67 -7.33
CA PHE A 119 -11.05 18.74 -6.35
C PHE A 119 -10.37 20.06 -6.75
N VAL A 120 -9.42 20.02 -7.66
CA VAL A 120 -8.70 21.22 -8.12
C VAL A 120 -9.17 21.63 -9.52
N GLU A 121 -9.25 20.69 -10.46
CA GLU A 121 -9.68 20.97 -11.83
C GLU A 121 -11.21 20.86 -11.99
N GLY A 122 -11.90 20.24 -11.06
CA GLY A 122 -13.36 20.07 -11.11
C GLY A 122 -13.87 19.06 -12.13
N HIS A 123 -13.01 18.15 -12.58
CA HIS A 123 -13.37 17.10 -13.52
C HIS A 123 -13.95 15.88 -12.78
N GLU A 124 -15.08 15.35 -13.23
CA GLU A 124 -15.62 14.08 -12.71
C GLU A 124 -14.80 12.92 -13.27
N VAL A 125 -14.07 12.23 -12.40
CA VAL A 125 -13.24 11.07 -12.79
C VAL A 125 -14.09 9.81 -12.74
N LYS A 126 -14.27 9.14 -13.90
CA LYS A 126 -14.95 7.84 -14.05
C LYS A 126 -13.95 6.80 -14.58
N PHE A 127 -13.86 5.65 -13.89
CA PHE A 127 -13.00 4.53 -14.29
C PHE A 127 -13.80 3.35 -14.82
#